data_583cdf2bf64983c8c0a52a36c362a872
#
_entry.id   583cdf2bf64983c8c0a52a36c362a872
#
_cell.length_a   1.000
_cell.length_b   1.000
_cell.length_c   1.000
_cell.angle_alpha   90.00
_cell.angle_beta   90.00
_cell.angle_gamma   90.00
#
_symmetry.space_group_name_H-M   'P 1'
#
loop_
_entity.id
_entity.type
_entity.pdbx_description
1 polymer ?
#
loop_
_entity_poly.entity_id
_entity_poly.type
_entity_poly.pdbx_seq_one_letter_code
_entity_poly.pdbx_strand_id
1 'polypeptide(L)'
;MRKIVVLFVVAFCLLSTGMRAQHTFVHKQSSTYEWPEDSLVLKKLDQWRDLKFGVIFHWGLYAVPGIVESWALCSEDVDWISRYGHNNYQEFKDWYWNGLSKQFNPTEFEPAQWAEVTKQAGMKYMIFTTKHHDGFCMFDSQYTDFSISRCAFKEHPKADVAKYVFEAFRKEGFMTGAYFSKPDWHNQDYWWDYFATPNRNVNYKIERHPEKWEAFKTYTHSQIGELMSNYGTIDILWLDGGWVSPRNNQDIDMPQIAAMARAKQPGLLVVDRTIHGKYENYQTPEQKIPEHQLPYPWESCVTLTTDWGWVKNPVYKTPNRIISILMEVVAKGGNLLLGVGPTAEGLIEQPTVKRLQEIGRWMQKNGKAIFHTRITPNYHC
;
A
#
# COMPACT_ATOMS: atom_id res chain seq x y z
N MET A 1 41.78 -52.51 35.40
CA MET A 1 41.24 -51.18 35.67
C MET A 1 40.93 -50.53 34.32
N ARG A 2 39.67 -50.60 33.89
CA ARG A 2 39.21 -49.96 32.62
C ARG A 2 38.50 -48.69 33.00
N LYS A 3 39.01 -47.53 32.52
CA LYS A 3 38.38 -46.21 32.66
C LYS A 3 37.31 -46.11 31.60
N ILE A 4 36.04 -45.94 32.02
CA ILE A 4 34.92 -45.61 31.17
C ILE A 4 34.90 -44.10 31.04
N VAL A 5 35.08 -43.59 29.82
CA VAL A 5 34.89 -42.20 29.48
C VAL A 5 33.44 -42.05 29.04
N VAL A 6 32.63 -41.33 29.82
CA VAL A 6 31.26 -40.95 29.46
C VAL A 6 31.34 -39.67 28.67
N LEU A 7 31.00 -39.78 27.38
CA LEU A 7 30.85 -38.60 26.48
C LEU A 7 29.42 -38.03 26.65
N PHE A 8 29.33 -36.86 27.26
CA PHE A 8 28.07 -36.09 27.23
C PHE A 8 27.96 -35.40 25.86
N VAL A 9 27.09 -35.92 25.03
CA VAL A 9 26.63 -35.21 23.83
C VAL A 9 25.53 -34.23 24.24
N VAL A 10 25.87 -32.96 24.36
CA VAL A 10 24.90 -31.90 24.54
C VAL A 10 24.29 -31.61 23.15
N ALA A 11 23.10 -32.16 22.91
CA ALA A 11 22.30 -31.76 21.73
C ALA A 11 21.79 -30.36 21.92
N PHE A 12 22.46 -29.39 21.30
CA PHE A 12 21.93 -28.04 21.14
C PHE A 12 20.81 -28.09 20.09
N CYS A 13 19.55 -28.19 20.54
CA CYS A 13 18.40 -27.93 19.72
C CYS A 13 18.41 -26.42 19.39
N LEU A 14 19.01 -26.05 18.26
CA LEU A 14 18.79 -24.77 17.62
C LEU A 14 17.34 -24.75 17.14
N LEU A 15 16.45 -24.26 17.99
CA LEU A 15 15.17 -23.72 17.54
C LEU A 15 15.47 -22.51 16.65
N SER A 16 15.67 -22.77 15.37
CA SER A 16 15.60 -21.72 14.37
C SER A 16 14.14 -21.24 14.33
N THR A 17 13.81 -20.29 15.19
CA THR A 17 12.69 -19.40 14.92
C THR A 17 13.02 -18.72 13.58
N GLY A 18 12.42 -19.25 12.52
CA GLY A 18 12.49 -18.64 11.21
C GLY A 18 11.88 -17.24 11.32
N MET A 19 12.71 -16.25 11.59
CA MET A 19 12.41 -14.89 11.22
C MET A 19 12.26 -14.92 9.70
N ARG A 20 11.01 -14.93 9.22
CA ARG A 20 10.73 -14.61 7.82
C ARG A 20 11.35 -13.23 7.57
N ALA A 21 12.49 -13.24 6.93
CA ALA A 21 13.05 -12.01 6.38
C ALA A 21 12.00 -11.53 5.37
N GLN A 22 11.22 -10.51 5.74
CA GLN A 22 10.54 -9.72 4.74
C GLN A 22 11.65 -9.28 3.80
N HIS A 23 11.65 -9.76 2.56
CA HIS A 23 12.49 -9.22 1.51
C HIS A 23 12.03 -7.78 1.30
N THR A 24 12.56 -6.91 2.11
CA THR A 24 12.43 -5.48 1.93
C THR A 24 13.11 -5.16 0.62
N PHE A 25 12.31 -4.96 -0.43
CA PHE A 25 12.84 -4.28 -1.60
C PHE A 25 13.47 -2.99 -1.09
N VAL A 26 14.78 -2.91 -1.25
CA VAL A 26 15.53 -1.74 -0.82
C VAL A 26 15.16 -0.63 -1.80
N HIS A 27 14.10 0.12 -1.50
CA HIS A 27 13.83 1.36 -2.18
C HIS A 27 15.03 2.25 -1.93
N LYS A 28 15.88 2.39 -2.94
CA LYS A 28 17.00 3.31 -2.86
C LYS A 28 16.40 4.70 -2.71
N GLN A 29 16.69 5.35 -1.58
CA GLN A 29 16.35 6.76 -1.40
C GLN A 29 16.95 7.56 -2.55
N SER A 30 16.16 8.45 -3.14
CA SER A 30 16.65 9.33 -4.19
C SER A 30 17.73 10.26 -3.64
N SER A 31 18.80 10.37 -4.39
CA SER A 31 19.75 11.47 -4.22
C SER A 31 19.25 12.78 -4.87
N THR A 32 18.19 12.71 -5.66
CA THR A 32 17.61 13.82 -6.41
C THR A 32 16.12 13.93 -6.16
N TYR A 33 15.75 14.78 -5.21
CA TYR A 33 14.37 15.18 -5.00
C TYR A 33 14.12 16.50 -5.75
N GLU A 34 13.01 16.59 -6.48
CA GLU A 34 12.60 17.81 -7.16
C GLU A 34 11.39 18.41 -6.45
N TRP A 35 11.54 19.64 -5.94
CA TRP A 35 10.41 20.38 -5.37
C TRP A 35 9.37 20.70 -6.45
N PRO A 36 8.06 20.56 -6.14
CA PRO A 36 7.04 21.00 -7.08
C PRO A 36 7.13 22.51 -7.36
N GLU A 37 6.89 22.89 -8.61
CA GLU A 37 6.80 24.31 -9.00
C GLU A 37 5.38 24.87 -8.85
N ASP A 38 4.36 24.00 -8.95
CA ASP A 38 2.95 24.38 -8.82
C ASP A 38 2.64 24.82 -7.38
N SER A 39 2.17 26.04 -7.22
CA SER A 39 1.86 26.65 -5.92
C SER A 39 0.74 25.91 -5.16
N LEU A 40 -0.23 25.32 -5.86
CA LEU A 40 -1.30 24.53 -5.23
C LEU A 40 -0.77 23.21 -4.71
N VAL A 41 0.14 22.57 -5.44
CA VAL A 41 0.83 21.34 -5.01
C VAL A 41 1.73 21.64 -3.80
N LEU A 42 2.51 22.73 -3.83
CA LEU A 42 3.34 23.16 -2.69
C LEU A 42 2.48 23.42 -1.45
N LYS A 43 1.36 24.14 -1.60
CA LYS A 43 0.43 24.39 -0.49
C LYS A 43 -0.14 23.09 0.09
N LYS A 44 -0.57 22.16 -0.77
CA LYS A 44 -1.08 20.85 -0.34
C LYS A 44 0.01 20.04 0.34
N LEU A 45 1.23 20.05 -0.18
CA LEU A 45 2.37 19.33 0.38
C LEU A 45 2.71 19.86 1.79
N ASP A 46 2.65 21.18 1.99
CA ASP A 46 2.89 21.75 3.32
C ASP A 46 1.77 21.39 4.30
N GLN A 47 0.51 21.42 3.86
CA GLN A 47 -0.62 20.91 4.65
C GLN A 47 -0.43 19.45 5.03
N TRP A 48 -0.05 18.58 4.08
CA TRP A 48 0.21 17.17 4.34
C TRP A 48 1.36 16.98 5.35
N ARG A 49 2.43 17.77 5.25
CA ARG A 49 3.56 17.73 6.21
C ARG A 49 3.13 18.05 7.65
N ASP A 50 2.04 18.75 7.86
CA ASP A 50 1.49 19.07 9.19
C ASP A 50 0.75 17.89 9.82
N LEU A 51 0.24 16.97 9.02
CA LEU A 51 -0.63 15.89 9.45
C LEU A 51 0.11 14.77 10.19
N LYS A 52 1.37 14.55 9.92
CA LYS A 52 2.32 13.66 10.61
C LYS A 52 1.96 12.19 10.72
N PHE A 53 0.69 11.83 10.90
CA PHE A 53 0.26 10.47 11.16
C PHE A 53 -0.94 10.11 10.30
N GLY A 54 -0.78 9.09 9.45
CA GLY A 54 -1.81 8.57 8.56
C GLY A 54 -1.98 7.07 8.66
N VAL A 55 -2.99 6.57 7.95
CA VAL A 55 -3.29 5.15 7.80
C VAL A 55 -3.34 4.78 6.32
N ILE A 56 -2.84 3.60 5.98
CA ILE A 56 -3.08 2.97 4.69
C ILE A 56 -3.80 1.64 4.87
N PHE A 57 -4.88 1.45 4.13
CA PHE A 57 -5.64 0.21 4.12
C PHE A 57 -5.29 -0.62 2.90
N HIS A 58 -4.67 -1.78 3.12
CA HIS A 58 -4.50 -2.80 2.10
C HIS A 58 -5.64 -3.80 2.22
N TRP A 59 -6.54 -3.78 1.23
CA TRP A 59 -7.71 -4.64 1.22
C TRP A 59 -8.07 -5.06 -0.20
N GLY A 60 -8.35 -6.35 -0.39
CA GLY A 60 -8.65 -6.94 -1.68
C GLY A 60 -8.86 -8.46 -1.56
N LEU A 61 -8.77 -9.18 -2.68
CA LEU A 61 -9.01 -10.62 -2.74
C LEU A 61 -8.16 -11.43 -1.76
N TYR A 62 -6.94 -11.02 -1.51
CA TYR A 62 -6.01 -11.68 -0.60
C TYR A 62 -6.49 -11.72 0.86
N ALA A 63 -7.44 -10.88 1.24
CA ALA A 63 -8.06 -10.94 2.56
C ALA A 63 -8.95 -12.19 2.74
N VAL A 64 -9.53 -12.75 1.66
CA VAL A 64 -10.41 -13.94 1.72
C VAL A 64 -9.65 -15.15 2.29
N PRO A 65 -8.52 -15.57 1.74
CA PRO A 65 -7.69 -16.62 2.32
C PRO A 65 -6.85 -16.15 3.51
N GLY A 66 -6.72 -14.84 3.74
CA GLY A 66 -5.82 -14.27 4.76
C GLY A 66 -4.36 -14.55 4.47
N ILE A 67 -3.90 -14.13 3.29
CA ILE A 67 -2.54 -14.32 2.78
C ILE A 67 -1.88 -12.97 2.50
N VAL A 68 -0.57 -13.01 2.25
CA VAL A 68 0.14 -11.83 1.75
C VAL A 68 -0.55 -11.28 0.50
N GLU A 69 -0.50 -9.98 0.30
CA GLU A 69 -1.15 -9.28 -0.80
C GLU A 69 -0.88 -10.01 -2.15
N SER A 70 -1.24 -9.47 -3.27
CA SER A 70 -1.11 -10.06 -4.63
C SER A 70 0.19 -10.84 -4.93
N TRP A 71 1.23 -10.71 -4.11
CA TRP A 71 2.57 -11.28 -4.36
C TRP A 71 2.60 -12.78 -4.57
N ALA A 72 1.61 -13.51 -4.05
CA ALA A 72 1.45 -14.94 -4.31
C ALA A 72 1.35 -15.27 -5.82
N LEU A 73 0.98 -14.30 -6.66
CA LEU A 73 0.94 -14.44 -8.12
C LEU A 73 2.34 -14.35 -8.77
N CYS A 74 3.33 -13.75 -8.10
CA CYS A 74 4.71 -13.58 -8.61
C CYS A 74 5.66 -14.65 -8.08
N SER A 75 5.44 -15.90 -8.43
CA SER A 75 6.12 -17.06 -7.83
C SER A 75 7.64 -17.13 -8.06
N GLU A 76 8.20 -16.41 -9.02
CA GLU A 76 9.64 -16.35 -9.26
C GLU A 76 10.34 -15.17 -8.56
N ASP A 77 9.59 -14.12 -8.24
CA ASP A 77 10.13 -12.95 -7.55
C ASP A 77 10.23 -13.13 -6.02
N VAL A 78 9.47 -14.08 -5.49
CA VAL A 78 9.35 -14.29 -4.05
C VAL A 78 9.34 -15.79 -3.73
N ASP A 79 10.39 -16.26 -3.09
CA ASP A 79 10.62 -17.65 -2.74
C ASP A 79 9.85 -18.11 -1.49
N TRP A 80 9.29 -17.18 -0.74
CA TRP A 80 8.57 -17.39 0.50
C TRP A 80 7.06 -17.64 0.34
N ILE A 81 6.55 -17.66 -0.90
CA ILE A 81 5.12 -17.83 -1.17
C ILE A 81 4.75 -19.30 -1.27
N SER A 82 3.74 -19.68 -0.48
CA SER A 82 3.03 -20.94 -0.65
C SER A 82 1.94 -20.82 -1.73
N ARG A 83 1.78 -21.83 -2.55
CA ARG A 83 0.65 -21.95 -3.48
C ARG A 83 -0.66 -22.41 -2.80
N TYR A 84 -0.71 -22.36 -1.52
CA TYR A 84 -1.90 -22.65 -0.69
C TYR A 84 -2.62 -23.95 -1.06
N GLY A 85 -1.86 -25.02 -1.32
CA GLY A 85 -2.37 -26.35 -1.63
C GLY A 85 -2.65 -26.61 -3.11
N HIS A 86 -2.43 -25.65 -4.01
CA HIS A 86 -2.55 -25.87 -5.45
C HIS A 86 -1.30 -26.55 -6.03
N ASN A 87 -1.51 -27.55 -6.89
CA ASN A 87 -0.43 -28.37 -7.42
C ASN A 87 0.41 -27.64 -8.46
N ASN A 88 -0.18 -26.71 -9.19
CA ASN A 88 0.50 -25.95 -10.22
C ASN A 88 0.08 -24.48 -10.23
N TYR A 89 0.86 -23.66 -10.92
CA TYR A 89 0.68 -22.21 -10.97
C TYR A 89 -0.62 -21.78 -11.67
N GLN A 90 -1.04 -22.52 -12.71
CA GLN A 90 -2.26 -22.17 -13.45
C GLN A 90 -3.51 -22.42 -12.60
N GLU A 91 -3.56 -23.51 -11.85
CA GLU A 91 -4.63 -23.77 -10.88
C GLU A 91 -4.67 -22.69 -9.80
N PHE A 92 -3.50 -22.27 -9.31
CA PHE A 92 -3.40 -21.19 -8.33
C PHE A 92 -3.93 -19.86 -8.89
N LYS A 93 -3.55 -19.47 -10.12
CA LYS A 93 -4.05 -18.25 -10.79
C LYS A 93 -5.57 -18.28 -10.94
N ASP A 94 -6.12 -19.39 -11.41
CA ASP A 94 -7.56 -19.54 -11.60
C ASP A 94 -8.31 -19.44 -10.27
N TRP A 95 -7.82 -20.12 -9.25
CA TRP A 95 -8.39 -20.01 -7.91
C TRP A 95 -8.30 -18.57 -7.38
N TYR A 96 -7.15 -17.89 -7.53
CA TYR A 96 -6.96 -16.56 -7.02
C TYR A 96 -7.91 -15.55 -7.69
N TRP A 97 -7.95 -15.53 -9.02
CA TRP A 97 -8.75 -14.56 -9.75
C TRP A 97 -10.24 -14.92 -9.82
N ASN A 98 -10.56 -16.14 -10.23
CA ASN A 98 -11.93 -16.56 -10.46
C ASN A 98 -12.59 -17.16 -9.22
N GLY A 99 -11.82 -17.82 -8.35
CA GLY A 99 -12.32 -18.43 -7.13
C GLY A 99 -12.55 -17.41 -6.00
N LEU A 100 -11.55 -16.56 -5.72
CA LEU A 100 -11.65 -15.58 -4.63
C LEU A 100 -12.65 -14.46 -4.93
N SER A 101 -12.74 -13.98 -6.17
CA SER A 101 -13.73 -12.96 -6.54
C SER A 101 -15.18 -13.42 -6.31
N LYS A 102 -15.46 -14.71 -6.46
CA LYS A 102 -16.78 -15.30 -6.16
C LYS A 102 -17.07 -15.44 -4.66
N GLN A 103 -16.03 -15.36 -3.81
CA GLN A 103 -16.13 -15.52 -2.36
C GLN A 103 -16.04 -14.18 -1.62
N PHE A 104 -15.45 -13.15 -2.23
CA PHE A 104 -15.25 -11.86 -1.58
C PHE A 104 -16.56 -11.11 -1.45
N ASN A 105 -17.19 -11.26 -0.28
CA ASN A 105 -18.50 -10.68 0.05
C ASN A 105 -18.45 -10.06 1.47
N PRO A 106 -17.90 -8.86 1.63
CA PRO A 106 -17.66 -8.22 2.92
C PRO A 106 -18.95 -7.68 3.57
N THR A 107 -19.78 -8.54 4.13
CA THR A 107 -21.08 -8.20 4.70
C THR A 107 -21.05 -7.30 5.93
N GLU A 108 -19.87 -7.20 6.61
CA GLU A 108 -19.66 -6.35 7.78
C GLU A 108 -18.94 -5.03 7.45
N PHE A 109 -18.89 -4.67 6.17
CA PHE A 109 -18.20 -3.47 5.71
C PHE A 109 -18.91 -2.19 6.16
N GLU A 110 -18.31 -1.51 7.15
CA GLU A 110 -18.77 -0.23 7.69
C GLU A 110 -17.61 0.79 7.72
N PRO A 111 -17.37 1.54 6.64
CA PRO A 111 -16.24 2.46 6.54
C PRO A 111 -16.27 3.61 7.54
N ALA A 112 -17.45 3.97 8.07
CA ALA A 112 -17.56 4.96 9.14
C ALA A 112 -16.86 4.48 10.42
N GLN A 113 -16.93 3.18 10.74
CA GLN A 113 -16.21 2.61 11.89
C GLN A 113 -14.68 2.64 11.67
N TRP A 114 -14.22 2.41 10.43
CA TRP A 114 -12.80 2.54 10.12
C TRP A 114 -12.30 3.97 10.34
N ALA A 115 -13.07 4.95 9.84
CA ALA A 115 -12.73 6.35 9.99
C ALA A 115 -12.75 6.78 11.47
N GLU A 116 -13.73 6.34 12.24
CA GLU A 116 -13.83 6.63 13.68
C GLU A 116 -12.63 6.08 14.46
N VAL A 117 -12.32 4.78 14.31
CA VAL A 117 -11.22 4.13 15.02
C VAL A 117 -9.87 4.79 14.72
N THR A 118 -9.63 5.12 13.46
CA THR A 118 -8.38 5.76 13.04
C THR A 118 -8.30 7.22 13.49
N LYS A 119 -9.42 7.95 13.49
CA LYS A 119 -9.50 9.29 14.04
C LYS A 119 -9.23 9.30 15.55
N GLN A 120 -9.80 8.34 16.27
CA GLN A 120 -9.53 8.16 17.70
C GLN A 120 -8.06 7.86 17.99
N ALA A 121 -7.36 7.16 17.07
CA ALA A 121 -5.92 6.95 17.15
C ALA A 121 -5.09 8.22 16.90
N GLY A 122 -5.70 9.32 16.47
CA GLY A 122 -5.04 10.59 16.17
C GLY A 122 -4.54 10.70 14.72
N MET A 123 -4.94 9.80 13.82
CA MET A 123 -4.58 9.85 12.42
C MET A 123 -5.31 10.99 11.70
N LYS A 124 -4.70 11.57 10.66
CA LYS A 124 -5.16 12.79 9.97
C LYS A 124 -5.28 12.64 8.46
N TYR A 125 -4.66 11.64 7.86
CA TYR A 125 -4.81 11.33 6.45
C TYR A 125 -4.92 9.83 6.24
N MET A 126 -5.53 9.45 5.13
CA MET A 126 -5.82 8.05 4.80
C MET A 126 -5.48 7.78 3.34
N ILE A 127 -4.82 6.66 3.10
CA ILE A 127 -4.59 6.10 1.77
C ILE A 127 -5.38 4.79 1.66
N PHE A 128 -6.18 4.66 0.63
CA PHE A 128 -6.96 3.44 0.37
C PHE A 128 -6.44 2.71 -0.87
N THR A 129 -6.20 1.41 -0.77
CA THR A 129 -5.83 0.56 -1.90
C THR A 129 -7.01 0.37 -2.84
N THR A 130 -7.11 1.23 -3.84
CA THR A 130 -8.19 1.16 -4.85
C THR A 130 -7.99 0.01 -5.83
N LYS A 131 -6.75 -0.34 -6.14
CA LYS A 131 -6.34 -1.51 -6.92
C LYS A 131 -4.93 -1.92 -6.53
N HIS A 132 -4.72 -3.18 -6.15
CA HIS A 132 -3.38 -3.75 -5.94
C HIS A 132 -2.85 -4.40 -7.23
N HIS A 133 -1.68 -5.03 -7.21
CA HIS A 133 -1.03 -5.59 -8.41
C HIS A 133 -1.83 -6.70 -9.10
N ASP A 134 -2.72 -7.40 -8.37
CA ASP A 134 -3.61 -8.43 -8.92
C ASP A 134 -4.66 -7.91 -9.89
N GLY A 135 -4.83 -6.60 -9.99
CA GLY A 135 -5.78 -5.95 -10.89
C GLY A 135 -7.21 -5.86 -10.34
N PHE A 136 -7.50 -6.41 -9.14
CA PHE A 136 -8.84 -6.35 -8.57
C PHE A 136 -9.16 -4.92 -8.09
N CYS A 137 -10.19 -4.33 -8.71
CA CYS A 137 -10.63 -2.98 -8.40
C CYS A 137 -11.57 -2.96 -7.19
N MET A 138 -11.22 -2.20 -6.15
CA MET A 138 -12.09 -1.91 -5.01
C MET A 138 -13.01 -0.72 -5.29
N PHE A 139 -13.20 -0.37 -6.55
CA PHE A 139 -14.05 0.70 -7.07
C PHE A 139 -14.79 0.25 -8.33
N ASP A 140 -15.87 0.94 -8.69
CA ASP A 140 -16.70 0.61 -9.87
C ASP A 140 -16.06 1.14 -11.15
N SER A 141 -15.06 0.42 -11.66
CA SER A 141 -14.41 0.75 -12.93
C SER A 141 -15.28 0.33 -14.13
N GLN A 142 -15.36 1.22 -15.14
CA GLN A 142 -16.01 0.92 -16.41
C GLN A 142 -15.07 0.21 -17.40
N TYR A 143 -13.80 0.05 -17.04
CA TYR A 143 -12.78 -0.51 -17.93
C TYR A 143 -12.45 -1.98 -17.61
N THR A 144 -13.05 -2.56 -16.57
CA THR A 144 -12.89 -3.97 -16.22
C THR A 144 -14.10 -4.50 -15.46
N ASP A 145 -14.43 -5.75 -15.68
CA ASP A 145 -15.42 -6.49 -14.87
C ASP A 145 -14.78 -7.10 -13.61
N PHE A 146 -13.45 -7.02 -13.48
CA PHE A 146 -12.72 -7.55 -12.33
C PHE A 146 -12.71 -6.55 -11.18
N SER A 147 -13.86 -6.37 -10.56
CA SER A 147 -14.07 -5.40 -9.48
C SER A 147 -15.05 -5.91 -8.42
N ILE A 148 -14.96 -5.32 -7.23
CA ILE A 148 -15.83 -5.65 -6.11
C ILE A 148 -17.32 -5.33 -6.40
N SER A 149 -17.60 -4.32 -7.20
CA SER A 149 -18.95 -3.94 -7.62
C SER A 149 -19.58 -4.92 -8.63
N ARG A 150 -18.78 -5.86 -9.16
CA ARG A 150 -19.23 -6.84 -10.19
C ARG A 150 -19.04 -8.30 -9.77
N CYS A 151 -18.62 -8.53 -8.52
CA CYS A 151 -18.41 -9.87 -7.97
C CYS A 151 -19.49 -10.28 -6.95
N ALA A 152 -19.18 -11.12 -5.96
CA ALA A 152 -20.14 -11.60 -4.97
C ALA A 152 -20.83 -10.47 -4.18
N PHE A 153 -20.17 -9.33 -4.02
CA PHE A 153 -20.68 -8.16 -3.28
C PHE A 153 -21.54 -7.19 -4.10
N LYS A 154 -21.76 -7.45 -5.38
CA LYS A 154 -22.40 -6.52 -6.34
C LYS A 154 -23.79 -6.02 -5.95
N GLU A 155 -24.58 -6.83 -5.24
CA GLU A 155 -25.94 -6.45 -4.82
C GLU A 155 -25.96 -5.62 -3.52
N HIS A 156 -24.81 -5.46 -2.86
CA HIS A 156 -24.75 -4.69 -1.63
C HIS A 156 -24.81 -3.18 -1.95
N PRO A 157 -25.57 -2.36 -1.16
CA PRO A 157 -25.68 -0.91 -1.41
C PRO A 157 -24.34 -0.16 -1.43
N LYS A 158 -23.30 -0.72 -0.78
CA LYS A 158 -21.95 -0.17 -0.74
C LYS A 158 -20.97 -0.94 -1.64
N ALA A 159 -21.45 -1.53 -2.74
CA ALA A 159 -20.59 -2.33 -3.63
C ALA A 159 -19.45 -1.53 -4.27
N ASP A 160 -19.63 -0.24 -4.52
CA ASP A 160 -18.53 0.67 -4.88
C ASP A 160 -17.77 1.10 -3.61
N VAL A 161 -16.95 0.18 -3.10
CA VAL A 161 -16.28 0.30 -1.80
C VAL A 161 -15.48 1.59 -1.66
N ALA A 162 -14.69 1.95 -2.68
CA ALA A 162 -13.84 3.14 -2.64
C ALA A 162 -14.66 4.43 -2.40
N LYS A 163 -15.85 4.52 -3.00
CA LYS A 163 -16.75 5.66 -2.81
C LYS A 163 -17.07 5.85 -1.32
N TYR A 164 -17.53 4.81 -0.68
CA TYR A 164 -17.96 4.87 0.72
C TYR A 164 -16.78 5.04 1.69
N VAL A 165 -15.61 4.47 1.37
CA VAL A 165 -14.39 4.72 2.16
C VAL A 165 -14.01 6.20 2.08
N PHE A 166 -13.87 6.76 0.89
CA PHE A 166 -13.50 8.17 0.73
C PHE A 166 -14.52 9.13 1.37
N GLU A 167 -15.82 8.85 1.21
CA GLU A 167 -16.89 9.67 1.82
C GLU A 167 -16.81 9.63 3.36
N ALA A 168 -16.64 8.46 3.96
CA ALA A 168 -16.54 8.31 5.41
C ALA A 168 -15.34 9.07 5.99
N PHE A 169 -14.17 8.93 5.36
CA PHE A 169 -12.96 9.60 5.86
C PHE A 169 -12.99 11.12 5.65
N ARG A 170 -13.50 11.60 4.51
CA ARG A 170 -13.71 13.05 4.30
C ARG A 170 -14.67 13.65 5.33
N LYS A 171 -15.77 12.95 5.65
CA LYS A 171 -16.72 13.38 6.68
C LYS A 171 -16.05 13.58 8.05
N GLU A 172 -15.03 12.76 8.35
CA GLU A 172 -14.25 12.85 9.58
C GLU A 172 -13.06 13.84 9.50
N GLY A 173 -12.90 14.54 8.37
CA GLY A 173 -11.90 15.59 8.16
C GLY A 173 -10.51 15.07 7.76
N PHE A 174 -10.41 13.84 7.28
CA PHE A 174 -9.14 13.30 6.78
C PHE A 174 -8.79 13.86 5.41
N MET A 175 -7.50 14.11 5.18
CA MET A 175 -6.96 14.19 3.83
C MET A 175 -7.00 12.78 3.22
N THR A 176 -7.51 12.63 2.00
CA THR A 176 -7.75 11.32 1.39
C THR A 176 -6.83 11.05 0.20
N GLY A 177 -6.33 9.84 0.10
CA GLY A 177 -5.47 9.40 -0.97
C GLY A 177 -5.88 8.06 -1.57
N ALA A 178 -5.74 7.96 -2.88
CA ALA A 178 -5.92 6.74 -3.63
C ALA A 178 -4.56 6.08 -3.88
N TYR A 179 -4.34 4.91 -3.27
CA TYR A 179 -3.29 4.01 -3.71
C TYR A 179 -3.77 3.34 -5.00
N PHE A 180 -2.93 3.33 -5.99
CA PHE A 180 -3.18 2.66 -7.26
C PHE A 180 -1.92 1.96 -7.74
N SER A 181 -2.01 0.66 -8.00
CA SER A 181 -0.94 -0.12 -8.60
C SER A 181 -0.80 0.22 -10.08
N LYS A 182 0.39 0.64 -10.51
CA LYS A 182 0.69 0.85 -11.95
C LYS A 182 0.64 -0.46 -12.73
N PRO A 183 1.32 -1.56 -12.29
CA PRO A 183 1.14 -2.87 -12.91
C PRO A 183 -0.25 -3.43 -12.63
N ASP A 184 -0.73 -4.26 -13.53
CA ASP A 184 -1.98 -5.00 -13.41
C ASP A 184 -1.79 -6.41 -13.98
N TRP A 185 -1.65 -7.38 -13.07
CA TRP A 185 -1.33 -8.76 -13.45
C TRP A 185 -2.54 -9.55 -14.01
N HIS A 186 -3.73 -9.02 -13.87
CA HIS A 186 -4.94 -9.58 -14.48
C HIS A 186 -5.14 -9.08 -15.92
N ASN A 187 -4.59 -7.91 -16.25
CA ASN A 187 -4.75 -7.31 -17.57
C ASN A 187 -3.90 -8.01 -18.62
N GLN A 188 -4.54 -8.46 -19.73
CA GLN A 188 -3.90 -9.19 -20.82
C GLN A 188 -2.89 -8.36 -21.61
N ASP A 189 -2.94 -7.05 -21.50
CA ASP A 189 -1.99 -6.15 -22.13
C ASP A 189 -0.78 -5.86 -21.23
N TYR A 190 -0.78 -6.37 -19.99
CA TYR A 190 0.38 -6.38 -19.08
C TYR A 190 0.96 -7.80 -18.94
N TRP A 191 0.15 -8.78 -18.55
CA TRP A 191 0.49 -10.20 -18.55
C TRP A 191 -0.31 -10.93 -19.62
N TRP A 192 0.29 -11.08 -20.78
CA TRP A 192 -0.33 -11.73 -21.91
C TRP A 192 -0.34 -13.26 -21.74
N ASP A 193 -1.51 -13.88 -21.76
CA ASP A 193 -1.69 -15.33 -21.52
C ASP A 193 -0.90 -16.23 -22.47
N TYR A 194 -0.47 -15.71 -23.62
CA TYR A 194 0.36 -16.43 -24.57
C TYR A 194 1.75 -16.79 -23.99
N PHE A 195 2.25 -16.03 -23.02
CA PHE A 195 3.56 -16.24 -22.39
C PHE A 195 3.39 -16.61 -20.92
N ALA A 196 4.42 -17.31 -20.39
CA ALA A 196 4.52 -17.52 -18.96
C ALA A 196 4.61 -16.18 -18.20
N THR A 197 4.13 -16.15 -16.94
CA THR A 197 4.19 -14.99 -16.05
C THR A 197 5.25 -15.24 -14.95
N PRO A 198 6.55 -15.12 -15.22
CA PRO A 198 7.60 -15.54 -14.29
C PRO A 198 7.80 -14.57 -13.15
N ASN A 199 7.60 -13.26 -13.39
CA ASN A 199 7.90 -12.21 -12.42
C ASN A 199 6.92 -11.03 -12.55
N ARG A 200 7.16 -9.97 -11.80
CA ARG A 200 6.32 -8.78 -11.72
C ARG A 200 6.22 -7.94 -12.99
N ASN A 201 7.14 -8.11 -13.93
CA ASN A 201 7.22 -7.30 -15.16
C ASN A 201 6.27 -7.80 -16.23
N VAL A 202 6.11 -7.01 -17.30
CA VAL A 202 5.43 -7.49 -18.51
C VAL A 202 6.11 -8.77 -19.02
N ASN A 203 5.32 -9.71 -19.51
CA ASN A 203 5.83 -11.01 -19.95
C ASN A 203 6.10 -11.11 -21.46
N TYR A 204 6.14 -9.98 -22.15
CA TYR A 204 6.46 -9.86 -23.57
C TYR A 204 7.45 -8.70 -23.80
N LYS A 205 8.01 -8.63 -24.99
CA LYS A 205 8.88 -7.51 -25.40
C LYS A 205 8.02 -6.37 -25.95
N ILE A 206 7.99 -5.24 -25.25
CA ILE A 206 7.19 -4.05 -25.61
C ILE A 206 7.53 -3.57 -27.04
N GLU A 207 8.82 -3.60 -27.45
CA GLU A 207 9.25 -3.18 -28.77
C GLU A 207 8.68 -4.06 -29.91
N ARG A 208 8.28 -5.30 -29.60
CA ARG A 208 7.65 -6.20 -30.56
C ARG A 208 6.12 -6.13 -30.56
N HIS A 209 5.55 -5.62 -29.47
CA HIS A 209 4.11 -5.52 -29.25
C HIS A 209 3.75 -4.17 -28.64
N PRO A 210 4.13 -3.05 -29.30
CA PRO A 210 3.87 -1.71 -28.78
C PRO A 210 2.37 -1.42 -28.64
N GLU A 211 1.53 -2.03 -29.47
CA GLU A 211 0.08 -1.90 -29.42
C GLU A 211 -0.50 -2.38 -28.07
N LYS A 212 0.06 -3.44 -27.50
CA LYS A 212 -0.38 -3.94 -26.18
C LYS A 212 0.00 -2.97 -25.07
N TRP A 213 1.22 -2.43 -25.13
CA TRP A 213 1.66 -1.45 -24.13
C TRP A 213 0.84 -0.15 -24.21
N GLU A 214 0.52 0.32 -25.39
CA GLU A 214 -0.35 1.50 -25.56
C GLU A 214 -1.79 1.24 -25.07
N ALA A 215 -2.32 0.03 -25.31
CA ALA A 215 -3.61 -0.36 -24.76
C ALA A 215 -3.58 -0.39 -23.22
N PHE A 216 -2.52 -0.94 -22.63
CA PHE A 216 -2.32 -0.97 -21.17
C PHE A 216 -2.19 0.45 -20.57
N LYS A 217 -1.42 1.34 -21.22
CA LYS A 217 -1.34 2.76 -20.80
C LYS A 217 -2.72 3.41 -20.82
N THR A 218 -3.45 3.26 -21.92
CA THR A 218 -4.80 3.81 -22.06
C THR A 218 -5.74 3.31 -20.96
N TYR A 219 -5.72 2.01 -20.69
CA TYR A 219 -6.47 1.38 -19.61
C TYR A 219 -6.12 1.99 -18.23
N THR A 220 -4.85 2.09 -17.92
CA THR A 220 -4.35 2.63 -16.65
C THR A 220 -4.73 4.10 -16.47
N HIS A 221 -4.53 4.93 -17.52
CA HIS A 221 -4.93 6.35 -17.51
C HIS A 221 -6.43 6.51 -17.33
N SER A 222 -7.22 5.67 -17.97
CA SER A 222 -8.68 5.70 -17.86
C SER A 222 -9.16 5.40 -16.45
N GLN A 223 -8.63 4.35 -15.80
CA GLN A 223 -8.96 4.03 -14.42
C GLN A 223 -8.53 5.13 -13.43
N ILE A 224 -7.34 5.70 -13.60
CA ILE A 224 -6.92 6.86 -12.78
C ILE A 224 -7.86 8.04 -13.04
N GLY A 225 -8.27 8.27 -14.29
CA GLY A 225 -9.24 9.30 -14.66
C GLY A 225 -10.59 9.13 -13.95
N GLU A 226 -11.10 7.90 -13.83
CA GLU A 226 -12.32 7.59 -13.07
C GLU A 226 -12.15 7.96 -11.59
N LEU A 227 -11.06 7.52 -10.96
CA LEU A 227 -10.77 7.81 -9.56
C LEU A 227 -10.70 9.32 -9.30
N MET A 228 -10.06 10.07 -10.18
CA MET A 228 -9.93 11.52 -10.04
C MET A 228 -11.22 12.29 -10.34
N SER A 229 -12.21 11.68 -11.01
CA SER A 229 -13.43 12.36 -11.43
C SER A 229 -14.67 12.00 -10.61
N ASN A 230 -14.78 10.74 -10.14
CA ASN A 230 -16.03 10.18 -9.67
C ASN A 230 -16.11 10.02 -8.14
N TYR A 231 -15.00 10.19 -7.42
CA TYR A 231 -14.87 9.86 -6.00
C TYR A 231 -14.74 11.08 -5.08
N GLY A 232 -15.12 12.26 -5.57
CA GLY A 232 -15.02 13.53 -4.84
C GLY A 232 -13.56 14.00 -4.72
N THR A 233 -13.24 14.72 -3.65
CA THR A 233 -11.87 15.22 -3.46
C THR A 233 -10.93 14.08 -3.13
N ILE A 234 -9.89 13.93 -3.94
CA ILE A 234 -8.73 13.09 -3.71
C ILE A 234 -7.50 14.00 -3.62
N ASP A 235 -6.79 13.94 -2.51
CA ASP A 235 -5.66 14.82 -2.22
C ASP A 235 -4.32 14.22 -2.62
N ILE A 236 -4.24 12.89 -2.67
CA ILE A 236 -3.01 12.15 -2.92
C ILE A 236 -3.29 11.02 -3.92
N LEU A 237 -2.53 10.97 -5.00
CA LEU A 237 -2.44 9.82 -5.89
C LEU A 237 -1.14 9.07 -5.58
N TRP A 238 -1.26 7.95 -4.89
CA TRP A 238 -0.17 7.15 -4.39
C TRP A 238 0.05 5.95 -5.30
N LEU A 239 1.02 6.07 -6.23
CA LEU A 239 1.27 5.09 -7.29
C LEU A 239 2.32 4.10 -6.84
N ASP A 240 1.95 2.83 -6.82
CA ASP A 240 2.87 1.73 -6.52
C ASP A 240 3.33 0.99 -7.78
N GLY A 241 4.32 0.10 -7.60
CA GLY A 241 4.92 -0.63 -8.71
C GLY A 241 6.05 0.15 -9.39
N GLY A 242 7.09 0.50 -8.61
CA GLY A 242 8.23 1.28 -9.08
C GLY A 242 9.05 0.66 -10.22
N TRP A 243 8.81 -0.62 -10.54
CA TRP A 243 9.40 -1.26 -11.71
C TRP A 243 8.71 -0.85 -13.03
N VAL A 244 7.45 -0.39 -12.98
CA VAL A 244 6.76 0.23 -14.13
C VAL A 244 7.31 1.64 -14.29
N SER A 245 8.35 1.76 -15.09
CA SER A 245 9.11 2.99 -15.27
C SER A 245 9.89 2.98 -16.60
N PRO A 246 10.28 4.15 -17.12
CA PRO A 246 11.12 4.25 -18.30
C PRO A 246 12.45 3.49 -18.19
N ARG A 247 13.00 3.36 -16.96
CA ARG A 247 14.24 2.61 -16.71
C ARG A 247 14.14 1.13 -17.06
N ASN A 248 12.94 0.58 -16.96
CA ASN A 248 12.63 -0.82 -17.28
C ASN A 248 11.92 -0.96 -18.62
N ASN A 249 11.98 0.08 -19.46
CA ASN A 249 11.24 0.13 -20.72
C ASN A 249 9.71 -0.04 -20.56
N GLN A 250 9.19 0.36 -19.41
CA GLN A 250 7.77 0.31 -19.05
C GLN A 250 7.28 1.75 -18.76
N ASP A 251 7.39 2.62 -19.78
CA ASP A 251 6.97 4.00 -19.66
C ASP A 251 5.45 4.11 -19.74
N ILE A 252 4.84 4.56 -18.63
CA ILE A 252 3.39 4.72 -18.47
C ILE A 252 2.93 6.16 -18.74
N ASP A 253 3.83 7.05 -19.16
CA ASP A 253 3.57 8.47 -19.39
C ASP A 253 3.08 9.21 -18.12
N MET A 254 3.94 9.25 -17.12
CA MET A 254 3.67 9.99 -15.87
C MET A 254 3.34 11.47 -16.07
N PRO A 255 3.95 12.21 -17.05
CA PRO A 255 3.53 13.56 -17.38
C PRO A 255 2.03 13.66 -17.70
N GLN A 256 1.51 12.78 -18.53
CA GLN A 256 0.11 12.77 -18.92
C GLN A 256 -0.80 12.40 -17.74
N ILE A 257 -0.43 11.37 -16.96
CA ILE A 257 -1.16 10.99 -15.74
C ILE A 257 -1.26 12.18 -14.77
N ALA A 258 -0.14 12.84 -14.47
CA ALA A 258 -0.12 13.94 -13.53
C ALA A 258 -0.92 15.16 -14.03
N ALA A 259 -0.81 15.49 -15.33
CA ALA A 259 -1.56 16.59 -15.93
C ALA A 259 -3.07 16.31 -15.88
N MET A 260 -3.50 15.13 -16.32
CA MET A 260 -4.90 14.71 -16.31
C MET A 260 -5.48 14.71 -14.88
N ALA A 261 -4.75 14.12 -13.94
CA ALA A 261 -5.18 14.01 -12.55
C ALA A 261 -5.30 15.39 -11.88
N ARG A 262 -4.33 16.29 -12.08
CA ARG A 262 -4.35 17.65 -11.54
C ARG A 262 -5.39 18.54 -12.19
N ALA A 263 -5.75 18.32 -13.46
CA ALA A 263 -6.86 19.01 -14.09
C ALA A 263 -8.21 18.72 -13.40
N LYS A 264 -8.37 17.54 -12.80
CA LYS A 264 -9.55 17.15 -12.02
C LYS A 264 -9.42 17.46 -10.52
N GLN A 265 -8.23 17.36 -9.98
CA GLN A 265 -7.89 17.53 -8.56
C GLN A 265 -6.76 18.58 -8.42
N PRO A 266 -7.06 19.90 -8.48
CA PRO A 266 -6.03 20.93 -8.36
C PRO A 266 -5.24 20.81 -7.07
N GLY A 267 -3.91 20.88 -7.16
CA GLY A 267 -3.00 20.70 -6.04
C GLY A 267 -2.76 19.24 -5.60
N LEU A 268 -3.23 18.25 -6.37
CA LEU A 268 -3.03 16.83 -6.09
C LEU A 268 -1.56 16.50 -5.87
N LEU A 269 -1.27 15.86 -4.74
CA LEU A 269 0.05 15.23 -4.52
C LEU A 269 0.14 13.94 -5.32
N VAL A 270 1.15 13.85 -6.17
CA VAL A 270 1.47 12.63 -6.92
C VAL A 270 2.68 11.99 -6.28
N VAL A 271 2.60 10.70 -6.00
CA VAL A 271 3.65 9.90 -5.37
C VAL A 271 3.97 8.72 -6.27
N ASP A 272 4.84 8.92 -7.24
CA ASP A 272 5.36 7.87 -8.11
C ASP A 272 6.53 7.16 -7.41
N ARG A 273 6.18 6.24 -6.54
CA ARG A 273 7.10 5.60 -5.58
C ARG A 273 8.33 5.03 -6.26
N THR A 274 9.50 5.36 -5.73
CA THR A 274 10.82 4.83 -6.10
C THR A 274 11.30 5.16 -7.51
N ILE A 275 10.55 5.98 -8.26
CA ILE A 275 10.97 6.43 -9.59
C ILE A 275 11.87 7.65 -9.48
N HIS A 276 11.63 8.48 -8.48
CA HIS A 276 12.31 9.73 -8.22
C HIS A 276 11.95 10.85 -9.21
N GLY A 277 12.29 12.10 -8.80
CA GLY A 277 12.07 13.26 -9.63
C GLY A 277 10.67 13.88 -9.46
N LYS A 278 10.26 14.60 -10.47
CA LYS A 278 9.14 15.56 -10.49
C LYS A 278 7.78 15.03 -10.01
N TYR A 279 7.54 13.73 -10.16
CA TYR A 279 6.25 13.11 -9.82
C TYR A 279 6.29 12.31 -8.51
N GLU A 280 7.37 12.40 -7.74
CA GLU A 280 7.45 11.87 -6.38
C GLU A 280 7.46 13.04 -5.39
N ASN A 281 6.28 13.66 -5.15
CA ASN A 281 6.17 14.87 -4.33
C ASN A 281 6.60 14.68 -2.88
N TYR A 282 6.64 13.45 -2.39
CA TYR A 282 7.33 13.04 -1.18
C TYR A 282 7.85 11.61 -1.32
N GLN A 283 8.96 11.29 -0.70
CA GLN A 283 9.54 9.95 -0.77
C GLN A 283 8.92 9.02 0.27
N THR A 284 8.93 7.72 -0.03
CA THR A 284 8.24 6.71 0.78
C THR A 284 9.16 5.56 1.20
N PRO A 285 10.14 5.79 2.11
CA PRO A 285 10.91 4.70 2.71
C PRO A 285 10.00 3.66 3.33
N GLU A 286 10.06 2.42 2.83
CA GLU A 286 9.18 1.35 3.28
C GLU A 286 9.83 0.53 4.38
N GLN A 287 9.09 0.30 5.48
CA GLN A 287 9.53 -0.43 6.68
C GLN A 287 10.84 0.10 7.28
N LYS A 288 11.21 1.33 6.95
CA LYS A 288 12.47 1.97 7.34
C LYS A 288 12.26 3.40 7.76
N ILE A 289 13.10 3.85 8.67
CA ILE A 289 13.25 5.25 9.00
C ILE A 289 14.63 5.66 8.48
N PRO A 290 14.77 6.76 7.73
CA PRO A 290 16.06 7.27 7.31
C PRO A 290 17.00 7.44 8.51
N GLU A 291 18.27 7.15 8.32
CA GLU A 291 19.27 7.27 9.38
C GLU A 291 19.39 8.72 9.85
N HIS A 292 19.35 9.65 8.90
CA HIS A 292 19.41 11.09 9.14
C HIS A 292 18.17 11.82 8.66
N GLN A 293 18.02 13.07 9.04
CA GLN A 293 17.01 13.97 8.49
C GLN A 293 17.20 14.10 6.98
N LEU A 294 16.08 14.07 6.23
CA LEU A 294 16.11 14.30 4.79
C LEU A 294 15.75 15.76 4.49
N PRO A 295 16.40 16.39 3.49
CA PRO A 295 16.17 17.80 3.16
C PRO A 295 14.87 18.03 2.34
N TYR A 296 14.04 17.01 2.20
CA TYR A 296 12.81 16.99 1.41
C TYR A 296 11.70 16.23 2.13
N PRO A 297 10.43 16.39 1.72
CA PRO A 297 9.30 15.66 2.31
C PRO A 297 9.41 14.15 2.12
N TRP A 298 9.06 13.40 3.15
CA TRP A 298 9.08 11.95 3.13
C TRP A 298 8.08 11.33 4.12
N GLU A 299 7.70 10.09 3.84
CA GLU A 299 6.74 9.30 4.59
C GLU A 299 7.32 7.92 4.86
N SER A 300 7.47 7.54 6.12
CA SER A 300 7.78 6.14 6.44
C SER A 300 6.47 5.35 6.43
N CYS A 301 6.34 4.42 5.50
CA CYS A 301 5.21 3.50 5.48
C CYS A 301 5.59 2.19 6.20
N VAL A 302 4.83 1.88 7.26
CA VAL A 302 5.13 0.78 8.20
C VAL A 302 3.86 -0.01 8.49
N THR A 303 3.95 -1.33 8.48
CA THR A 303 2.82 -2.20 8.83
C THR A 303 2.58 -2.25 10.34
N LEU A 304 1.35 -2.36 10.77
CA LEU A 304 1.00 -2.65 12.17
C LEU A 304 1.31 -4.10 12.54
N THR A 305 1.18 -4.99 11.55
CA THR A 305 1.48 -6.42 11.66
C THR A 305 2.75 -6.77 10.87
N THR A 306 2.93 -8.04 10.52
CA THR A 306 3.99 -8.49 9.61
C THR A 306 3.70 -8.15 8.15
N ASP A 307 2.43 -8.00 7.77
CA ASP A 307 1.97 -7.85 6.39
C ASP A 307 1.14 -6.57 6.22
N TRP A 308 0.95 -6.11 4.99
CA TRP A 308 0.16 -4.91 4.70
C TRP A 308 -1.34 -5.18 4.79
N GLY A 309 -1.80 -6.27 4.19
CA GLY A 309 -3.16 -6.77 4.28
C GLY A 309 -3.39 -7.58 5.56
N TRP A 310 -4.64 -7.98 5.78
CA TRP A 310 -4.97 -8.92 6.83
C TRP A 310 -4.48 -10.34 6.47
N VAL A 311 -3.81 -10.97 7.42
CA VAL A 311 -3.37 -12.36 7.32
C VAL A 311 -3.83 -13.17 8.53
N LYS A 312 -3.96 -14.48 8.36
CA LYS A 312 -4.26 -15.38 9.49
C LYS A 312 -3.10 -15.39 10.49
N ASN A 313 -3.42 -15.24 11.78
CA ASN A 313 -2.45 -15.25 12.88
C ASN A 313 -1.34 -14.18 12.75
N PRO A 314 -1.70 -12.89 12.60
CA PRO A 314 -0.73 -11.84 12.41
C PRO A 314 0.12 -11.60 13.67
N VAL A 315 1.38 -11.26 13.49
CA VAL A 315 2.24 -10.80 14.58
C VAL A 315 2.18 -9.27 14.63
N TYR A 316 1.66 -8.75 15.72
CA TYR A 316 1.44 -7.31 15.91
C TYR A 316 2.65 -6.61 16.53
N LYS A 317 2.97 -5.44 16.03
CA LYS A 317 3.80 -4.48 16.77
C LYS A 317 3.04 -3.96 18.00
N THR A 318 3.75 -3.71 19.07
CA THR A 318 3.13 -3.12 20.29
C THR A 318 2.81 -1.64 20.08
N PRO A 319 1.80 -1.07 20.78
CA PRO A 319 1.52 0.37 20.74
C PRO A 319 2.75 1.22 21.03
N ASN A 320 3.55 0.86 22.04
CA ASN A 320 4.79 1.57 22.36
C ASN A 320 5.80 1.55 21.20
N ARG A 321 5.89 0.44 20.46
CA ARG A 321 6.77 0.38 19.28
C ARG A 321 6.30 1.35 18.20
N ILE A 322 5.00 1.41 17.91
CA ILE A 322 4.43 2.34 16.92
C ILE A 322 4.63 3.79 17.38
N ILE A 323 4.40 4.10 18.65
CA ILE A 323 4.64 5.44 19.22
C ILE A 323 6.11 5.82 19.06
N SER A 324 7.05 4.91 19.38
CA SER A 324 8.48 5.18 19.21
C SER A 324 8.86 5.45 17.76
N ILE A 325 8.28 4.67 16.81
CA ILE A 325 8.47 4.91 15.37
C ILE A 325 7.91 6.28 14.97
N LEU A 326 6.70 6.63 15.41
CA LEU A 326 6.09 7.93 15.12
C LEU A 326 6.95 9.08 15.63
N MET A 327 7.44 8.99 16.87
CA MET A 327 8.29 10.02 17.46
C MET A 327 9.60 10.19 16.67
N GLU A 328 10.25 9.09 16.30
CA GLU A 328 11.49 9.12 15.53
C GLU A 328 11.27 9.69 14.12
N VAL A 329 10.22 9.26 13.42
CA VAL A 329 9.84 9.76 12.11
C VAL A 329 9.60 11.27 12.15
N VAL A 330 8.81 11.74 13.13
CA VAL A 330 8.49 13.16 13.28
C VAL A 330 9.73 13.99 13.65
N ALA A 331 10.57 13.50 14.56
CA ALA A 331 11.83 14.16 14.93
C ALA A 331 12.77 14.31 13.72
N LYS A 332 12.74 13.38 12.78
CA LYS A 332 13.52 13.42 11.53
C LYS A 332 12.78 14.13 10.37
N GLY A 333 11.63 14.74 10.62
CA GLY A 333 10.88 15.60 9.69
C GLY A 333 9.92 14.89 8.75
N GLY A 334 9.71 13.58 8.93
CA GLY A 334 8.79 12.78 8.12
C GLY A 334 7.36 12.75 8.63
N ASN A 335 6.52 12.02 7.88
CA ASN A 335 5.21 11.55 8.28
C ASN A 335 5.23 10.03 8.43
N LEU A 336 4.43 9.48 9.35
CA LEU A 336 4.22 8.04 9.48
C LEU A 336 2.91 7.64 8.82
N LEU A 337 2.96 6.67 7.94
CA LEU A 337 1.80 5.99 7.34
C LEU A 337 1.74 4.56 7.89
N LEU A 338 0.72 4.27 8.70
CA LEU A 338 0.57 2.97 9.36
C LEU A 338 -0.36 2.05 8.54
N GLY A 339 0.15 0.88 8.14
CA GLY A 339 -0.62 -0.13 7.42
C GLY A 339 -1.57 -0.89 8.33
N VAL A 340 -2.83 -0.95 7.92
CA VAL A 340 -3.91 -1.72 8.56
C VAL A 340 -4.63 -2.54 7.50
N GLY A 341 -4.76 -3.86 7.72
CA GLY A 341 -5.50 -4.77 6.85
C GLY A 341 -6.88 -5.09 7.44
N PRO A 342 -7.98 -4.71 6.79
CA PRO A 342 -9.30 -5.22 7.14
C PRO A 342 -9.47 -6.70 6.79
N THR A 343 -10.31 -7.42 7.54
CA THR A 343 -10.63 -8.83 7.27
C THR A 343 -11.45 -8.99 5.99
N ALA A 344 -11.66 -10.21 5.54
CA ALA A 344 -12.50 -10.50 4.37
C ALA A 344 -13.94 -10.01 4.54
N GLU A 345 -14.44 -9.96 5.77
CA GLU A 345 -15.78 -9.49 6.12
C GLU A 345 -15.88 -7.96 6.13
N GLY A 346 -14.74 -7.25 6.09
CA GLY A 346 -14.69 -5.78 6.11
C GLY A 346 -14.49 -5.18 7.51
N LEU A 347 -14.06 -5.97 8.49
CA LEU A 347 -13.84 -5.53 9.86
C LEU A 347 -12.37 -5.13 10.11
N ILE A 348 -12.17 -4.15 10.97
CA ILE A 348 -10.89 -3.97 11.65
C ILE A 348 -10.91 -4.84 12.91
N GLU A 349 -10.04 -5.85 12.98
CA GLU A 349 -10.02 -6.79 14.09
C GLU A 349 -9.82 -6.12 15.46
N GLN A 350 -10.42 -6.71 16.48
CA GLN A 350 -10.33 -6.20 17.86
C GLN A 350 -8.88 -6.02 18.38
N PRO A 351 -7.92 -6.90 18.08
CA PRO A 351 -6.53 -6.66 18.45
C PRO A 351 -5.93 -5.39 17.82
N THR A 352 -6.31 -5.04 16.59
CA THR A 352 -5.95 -3.79 15.91
C THR A 352 -6.61 -2.60 16.60
N VAL A 353 -7.95 -2.67 16.81
CA VAL A 353 -8.73 -1.60 17.47
C VAL A 353 -8.14 -1.25 18.84
N LYS A 354 -7.84 -2.25 19.67
CA LYS A 354 -7.23 -2.01 21.00
C LYS A 354 -5.90 -1.26 20.91
N ARG A 355 -5.04 -1.62 19.96
CA ARG A 355 -3.75 -0.94 19.76
C ARG A 355 -3.93 0.50 19.30
N LEU A 356 -4.82 0.73 18.36
CA LEU A 356 -5.15 2.08 17.88
C LEU A 356 -5.73 2.94 19.02
N GLN A 357 -6.57 2.39 19.88
CA GLN A 357 -7.08 3.09 21.07
C GLN A 357 -5.96 3.43 22.08
N GLU A 358 -5.00 2.54 22.27
CA GLU A 358 -3.84 2.81 23.16
C GLU A 358 -2.95 3.93 22.58
N ILE A 359 -2.68 3.89 21.28
CA ILE A 359 -1.98 4.96 20.56
C ILE A 359 -2.77 6.28 20.72
N GLY A 360 -4.09 6.23 20.54
CA GLY A 360 -4.98 7.39 20.69
C GLY A 360 -4.92 8.04 22.07
N ARG A 361 -4.93 7.25 23.14
CA ARG A 361 -4.75 7.78 24.51
C ARG A 361 -3.43 8.52 24.70
N TRP A 362 -2.36 8.02 24.08
CA TRP A 362 -1.07 8.71 24.07
C TRP A 362 -1.12 9.99 23.23
N MET A 363 -1.72 9.94 22.02
CA MET A 363 -1.86 11.09 21.13
C MET A 363 -2.69 12.22 21.73
N GLN A 364 -3.75 11.92 22.49
CA GLN A 364 -4.53 12.94 23.19
C GLN A 364 -3.69 13.79 24.14
N LYS A 365 -2.70 13.20 24.78
CA LYS A 365 -1.79 13.90 25.70
C LYS A 365 -0.64 14.60 24.99
N ASN A 366 -0.12 14.00 23.92
CA ASN A 366 1.17 14.36 23.32
C ASN A 366 1.05 14.92 21.89
N GLY A 367 -0.13 14.92 21.29
CA GLY A 367 -0.32 15.29 19.88
C GLY A 367 0.16 16.70 19.54
N LYS A 368 0.17 17.63 20.49
CA LYS A 368 0.75 18.98 20.29
C LYS A 368 2.24 18.96 19.95
N ALA A 369 2.97 17.94 20.41
CA ALA A 369 4.39 17.77 20.09
C ALA A 369 4.61 17.01 18.75
N ILE A 370 3.56 16.51 18.16
CA ILE A 370 3.60 15.73 16.90
C ILE A 370 3.18 16.59 15.72
N PHE A 371 1.95 17.12 15.75
CA PHE A 371 1.36 17.85 14.63
C PHE A 371 2.00 19.22 14.40
N HIS A 372 1.99 19.69 13.15
CA HIS A 372 2.51 21.01 12.75
C HIS A 372 3.98 21.24 13.09
N THR A 373 4.76 20.19 13.28
CA THR A 373 6.19 20.28 13.61
C THR A 373 7.05 20.28 12.36
N ARG A 374 8.21 20.91 12.45
CA ARG A 374 9.28 20.89 11.45
C ARG A 374 10.61 20.60 12.14
N ILE A 375 11.56 20.11 11.37
CA ILE A 375 12.95 19.98 11.85
C ILE A 375 13.57 21.35 12.04
N THR A 376 14.49 21.46 13.01
CA THR A 376 15.32 22.66 13.11
C THR A 376 16.47 22.56 12.11
N PRO A 377 16.87 23.68 11.44
CA PRO A 377 17.96 23.65 10.47
C PRO A 377 19.32 23.20 11.03
N ASN A 378 19.50 23.25 12.35
CA ASN A 378 20.78 23.02 13.02
C ASN A 378 20.84 21.72 13.84
N TYR A 379 19.95 20.78 13.61
CA TYR A 379 19.94 19.52 14.35
C TYR A 379 20.95 18.55 13.71
N HIS A 380 22.12 18.45 14.28
CA HIS A 380 23.12 17.42 14.01
C HIS A 380 23.02 16.37 15.11
N CYS A 381 22.40 15.24 14.82
CA CYS A 381 22.49 14.03 15.63
C CYS A 381 23.48 13.07 14.98
#